data_0fdf2edc178b4dfb5d3d5d51e4224286
#
_entry.id   0fdf2edc178b4dfb5d3d5d51e4224286
#
_cell.length_a   1.000
_cell.length_b   1.000
_cell.length_c   1.000
_cell.angle_alpha   90.00
_cell.angle_beta   90.00
_cell.angle_gamma   90.00
#
_symmetry.space_group_name_H-M   'P 1'
#
loop_
_entity.id
_entity.type
_entity.pdbx_description
1 polymer ?
#
loop_
_entity_poly.entity_id
_entity_poly.type
_entity_poly.pdbx_seq_one_letter_code
_entity_poly.pdbx_strand_id
1 'polypeptide(L)'
;MIEIKNLTKFYGRNAAVKNLSFTVNDNEILGFLGPNGAGKSTTMNIITGFLPSTSGTVTINGLDISENPSEAKKMIGYLPEIPPVYLDMKVKEYLKFVAGIKGVKRNERNQQVESAMEKLKIKDVEKRLIRNLSKGYRQRVGFAQALLGDPKYLILDEPTVGLDPNQVIEVRNLIKSLKKDHTIIMITK
;
A
#
# COMPACT_ATOMS: atom_id res chain seq x y z
N MET A 1 -11.48 8.18 7.03
CA MET A 1 -12.50 7.57 6.16
C MET A 1 -12.10 7.72 4.70
N ILE A 2 -12.20 6.66 3.90
CA ILE A 2 -12.09 6.69 2.42
C ILE A 2 -13.49 6.52 1.87
N GLU A 3 -13.90 7.38 0.94
CA GLU A 3 -15.23 7.32 0.34
C GLU A 3 -15.10 7.30 -1.19
N ILE A 4 -15.78 6.36 -1.81
CA ILE A 4 -15.86 6.18 -3.26
C ILE A 4 -17.31 6.36 -3.67
N LYS A 5 -17.59 7.26 -4.62
CA LYS A 5 -18.94 7.56 -5.12
C LYS A 5 -19.01 7.42 -6.63
N ASN A 6 -19.87 6.53 -7.10
CA ASN A 6 -20.21 6.32 -8.52
C ASN A 6 -18.97 6.16 -9.40
N LEU A 7 -17.90 5.55 -8.87
CA LEU A 7 -16.63 5.41 -9.56
C LEU A 7 -16.80 4.58 -10.83
N THR A 8 -16.38 5.15 -11.95
CA THR A 8 -16.41 4.48 -13.25
C THR A 8 -15.08 4.69 -13.97
N LYS A 9 -14.56 3.62 -14.58
CA LYS A 9 -13.36 3.67 -15.41
C LYS A 9 -13.56 2.90 -16.70
N PHE A 10 -13.37 3.60 -17.80
CA PHE A 10 -13.34 3.01 -19.15
C PHE A 10 -11.90 2.98 -19.68
N TYR A 11 -11.57 1.90 -20.39
CA TYR A 11 -10.42 1.78 -21.29
C TYR A 11 -10.96 1.61 -22.71
N GLY A 12 -10.96 2.68 -23.49
CA GLY A 12 -11.68 2.72 -24.76
C GLY A 12 -13.17 2.46 -24.55
N ARG A 13 -13.69 1.37 -25.13
CA ARG A 13 -15.10 0.97 -24.99
C ARG A 13 -15.37 -0.01 -23.85
N ASN A 14 -14.32 -0.52 -23.18
CA ASN A 14 -14.45 -1.51 -22.12
C ASN A 14 -14.54 -0.83 -20.75
N ALA A 15 -15.61 -1.10 -20.01
CA ALA A 15 -15.75 -0.65 -18.64
C ALA A 15 -14.98 -1.59 -17.71
N ALA A 16 -13.87 -1.11 -17.14
CA ALA A 16 -13.11 -1.85 -16.13
C ALA A 16 -13.73 -1.73 -14.72
N VAL A 17 -14.35 -0.58 -14.43
CA VAL A 17 -15.13 -0.33 -13.22
C VAL A 17 -16.38 0.43 -13.63
N LYS A 18 -17.55 0.07 -13.09
CA LYS A 18 -18.83 0.70 -13.44
C LYS A 18 -19.64 1.00 -12.19
N ASN A 19 -19.87 2.29 -11.95
CA ASN A 19 -20.74 2.81 -10.88
C ASN A 19 -20.49 2.20 -9.51
N LEU A 20 -19.20 2.06 -9.13
CA LEU A 20 -18.80 1.50 -7.83
C LEU A 20 -18.90 2.54 -6.73
N SER A 21 -19.60 2.23 -5.65
CA SER A 21 -19.71 3.09 -4.46
C SER A 21 -19.54 2.27 -3.20
N PHE A 22 -18.65 2.71 -2.32
CA PHE A 22 -18.46 2.16 -0.98
C PHE A 22 -17.69 3.12 -0.09
N THR A 23 -17.72 2.86 1.21
CA THR A 23 -17.00 3.64 2.21
C THR A 23 -16.17 2.71 3.09
N VAL A 24 -14.96 3.15 3.45
CA VAL A 24 -14.10 2.47 4.43
C VAL A 24 -13.94 3.40 5.62
N ASN A 25 -14.45 2.96 6.78
CA ASN A 25 -14.36 3.74 8.01
C ASN A 25 -12.95 3.68 8.60
N ASP A 26 -12.63 4.65 9.46
CA ASP A 26 -11.33 4.65 10.15
C ASP A 26 -11.18 3.39 11.02
N ASN A 27 -9.95 2.86 11.07
CA ASN A 27 -9.58 1.63 11.78
C ASN A 27 -10.36 0.37 11.35
N GLU A 28 -10.79 0.33 10.10
CA GLU A 28 -11.43 -0.81 9.47
C GLU A 28 -10.44 -1.59 8.58
N ILE A 29 -10.64 -2.91 8.44
CA ILE A 29 -10.00 -3.72 7.41
C ILE A 29 -11.07 -4.10 6.40
N LEU A 30 -10.99 -3.54 5.20
CA LEU A 30 -11.85 -3.91 4.08
C LEU A 30 -11.13 -4.93 3.17
N GLY A 31 -11.71 -6.13 3.03
CA GLY A 31 -11.28 -7.09 2.02
C GLY A 31 -12.01 -6.86 0.69
N PHE A 32 -11.27 -6.55 -0.36
CA PHE A 32 -11.80 -6.36 -1.71
C PHE A 32 -11.62 -7.65 -2.49
N LEU A 33 -12.69 -8.45 -2.58
CA LEU A 33 -12.70 -9.78 -3.16
C LEU A 33 -13.32 -9.77 -4.57
N GLY A 34 -12.88 -10.66 -5.42
CA GLY A 34 -13.48 -10.83 -6.75
C GLY A 34 -12.56 -11.55 -7.73
N PRO A 35 -13.11 -12.05 -8.86
CA PRO A 35 -12.33 -12.74 -9.88
C PRO A 35 -11.31 -11.83 -10.56
N ASN A 36 -10.36 -12.42 -11.30
CA ASN A 36 -9.46 -11.65 -12.14
C ASN A 36 -10.28 -10.89 -13.22
N GLY A 37 -9.87 -9.65 -13.51
CA GLY A 37 -10.61 -8.79 -14.45
C GLY A 37 -11.80 -8.04 -13.84
N ALA A 38 -12.15 -8.26 -12.57
CA ALA A 38 -13.27 -7.55 -11.89
C ALA A 38 -12.98 -6.07 -11.58
N GLY A 39 -11.89 -5.48 -12.06
CA GLY A 39 -11.57 -4.08 -11.84
C GLY A 39 -10.88 -3.77 -10.49
N LYS A 40 -10.50 -4.79 -9.70
CA LYS A 40 -9.87 -4.59 -8.37
C LYS A 40 -8.63 -3.71 -8.42
N SER A 41 -7.62 -4.10 -9.20
CA SER A 41 -6.36 -3.33 -9.32
C SER A 41 -6.60 -1.96 -9.97
N THR A 42 -7.55 -1.85 -10.91
CA THR A 42 -7.95 -0.55 -11.48
C THR A 42 -8.52 0.37 -10.39
N THR A 43 -9.41 -0.15 -9.55
CA THR A 43 -9.98 0.60 -8.41
C THR A 43 -8.87 1.06 -7.46
N MET A 44 -7.93 0.18 -7.09
CA MET A 44 -6.81 0.56 -6.21
C MET A 44 -5.90 1.61 -6.84
N ASN A 45 -5.60 1.48 -8.14
CA ASN A 45 -4.81 2.48 -8.86
C ASN A 45 -5.48 3.86 -8.89
N ILE A 46 -6.82 3.90 -8.89
CA ILE A 46 -7.55 5.17 -8.79
C ILE A 46 -7.51 5.69 -7.35
N ILE A 47 -7.75 4.85 -6.33
CA ILE A 47 -7.71 5.24 -4.91
C ILE A 47 -6.31 5.73 -4.50
N THR A 48 -5.24 5.16 -5.08
CA THR A 48 -3.85 5.60 -4.84
C THR A 48 -3.46 6.81 -5.69
N GLY A 49 -4.36 7.30 -6.56
CA GLY A 49 -4.10 8.42 -7.46
C GLY A 49 -3.07 8.12 -8.55
N PHE A 50 -2.86 6.84 -8.86
CA PHE A 50 -2.00 6.41 -9.98
C PHE A 50 -2.71 6.55 -11.33
N LEU A 51 -4.04 6.33 -11.34
CA LEU A 51 -4.89 6.49 -12.52
C LEU A 51 -6.05 7.45 -12.24
N PRO A 52 -6.43 8.33 -13.17
CA PRO A 52 -7.66 9.10 -13.06
C PRO A 52 -8.89 8.21 -13.34
N SER A 53 -9.99 8.50 -12.65
CA SER A 53 -11.31 7.94 -12.99
C SER A 53 -11.83 8.52 -14.31
N THR A 54 -12.80 7.86 -14.94
CA THR A 54 -13.56 8.44 -16.04
C THR A 54 -14.70 9.32 -15.50
N SER A 55 -15.34 8.87 -14.41
CA SER A 55 -16.34 9.64 -13.66
C SER A 55 -16.43 9.10 -12.22
N GLY A 56 -17.17 9.82 -11.38
CA GLY A 56 -17.24 9.54 -9.95
C GLY A 56 -16.07 10.15 -9.18
N THR A 57 -16.11 10.06 -7.85
CA THR A 57 -15.16 10.71 -6.96
C THR A 57 -14.55 9.72 -5.98
N VAL A 58 -13.30 9.97 -5.58
CA VAL A 58 -12.61 9.29 -4.50
C VAL A 58 -12.11 10.34 -3.52
N THR A 59 -12.58 10.27 -2.28
CA THR A 59 -12.12 11.17 -1.22
C THR A 59 -11.34 10.40 -0.15
N ILE A 60 -10.21 10.95 0.25
CA ILE A 60 -9.33 10.42 1.30
C ILE A 60 -9.34 11.44 2.45
N ASN A 61 -9.94 11.04 3.57
CA ASN A 61 -10.09 11.95 4.73
C ASN A 61 -10.74 13.29 4.37
N GLY A 62 -11.74 13.27 3.48
CA GLY A 62 -12.46 14.47 3.00
C GLY A 62 -11.78 15.21 1.85
N LEU A 63 -10.55 14.84 1.45
CA LEU A 63 -9.85 15.44 0.30
C LEU A 63 -10.12 14.63 -0.96
N ASP A 64 -10.62 15.26 -2.01
CA ASP A 64 -10.73 14.65 -3.33
C ASP A 64 -9.32 14.42 -3.92
N ILE A 65 -9.04 13.18 -4.32
CA ILE A 65 -7.71 12.79 -4.80
C ILE A 65 -7.37 13.42 -6.15
N SER A 66 -8.36 13.82 -6.92
CA SER A 66 -8.15 14.48 -8.21
C SER A 66 -7.80 15.95 -8.06
N GLU A 67 -8.34 16.60 -7.03
CA GLU A 67 -8.12 18.03 -6.73
C GLU A 67 -6.90 18.23 -5.82
N ASN A 68 -6.67 17.34 -4.85
CA ASN A 68 -5.64 17.44 -3.83
C ASN A 68 -4.71 16.21 -3.81
N PRO A 69 -4.09 15.82 -4.95
CA PRO A 69 -3.37 14.55 -5.06
C PRO A 69 -2.15 14.44 -4.13
N SER A 70 -1.46 15.54 -3.88
CA SER A 70 -0.26 15.54 -3.04
C SER A 70 -0.58 15.29 -1.57
N GLU A 71 -1.60 15.96 -1.04
CA GLU A 71 -2.05 15.84 0.34
C GLU A 71 -2.69 14.46 0.59
N ALA A 72 -3.56 14.03 -0.32
CA ALA A 72 -4.22 12.73 -0.23
C ALA A 72 -3.20 11.57 -0.27
N LYS A 73 -2.20 11.62 -1.17
CA LYS A 73 -1.14 10.59 -1.28
C LYS A 73 -0.25 10.49 -0.06
N LYS A 74 -0.01 11.58 0.67
CA LYS A 74 0.76 11.55 1.93
C LYS A 74 0.09 10.68 3.00
N MET A 75 -1.24 10.59 2.97
CA MET A 75 -2.00 9.77 3.91
C MET A 75 -2.07 8.30 3.52
N ILE A 76 -1.54 7.90 2.35
CA ILE A 76 -1.65 6.55 1.82
C ILE A 76 -0.30 5.85 1.83
N GLY A 77 -0.24 4.66 2.40
CA GLY A 77 0.80 3.67 2.20
C GLY A 77 0.32 2.62 1.21
N TYR A 78 1.07 2.39 0.14
CA TYR A 78 0.68 1.42 -0.89
C TYR A 78 1.71 0.32 -1.04
N LEU A 79 1.24 -0.93 -0.97
CA LEU A 79 1.98 -2.14 -1.31
C LEU A 79 1.35 -2.76 -2.56
N PRO A 80 1.94 -2.62 -3.74
CA PRO A 80 1.49 -3.33 -4.93
C PRO A 80 1.87 -4.82 -4.87
N GLU A 81 1.23 -5.67 -5.69
CA GLU A 81 1.51 -7.11 -5.79
C GLU A 81 3.01 -7.40 -5.99
N ILE A 82 3.68 -6.60 -6.82
CA ILE A 82 5.14 -6.62 -7.01
C ILE A 82 5.72 -5.32 -6.47
N PRO A 83 6.39 -5.33 -5.31
CA PRO A 83 6.97 -4.11 -4.75
C PRO A 83 8.05 -3.53 -5.66
N PRO A 84 7.98 -2.22 -6.00
CA PRO A 84 8.95 -1.56 -6.89
C PRO A 84 10.23 -1.20 -6.12
N VAL A 85 10.99 -2.22 -5.69
CA VAL A 85 12.21 -2.04 -4.91
C VAL A 85 13.45 -1.89 -5.80
N TYR A 86 14.42 -1.10 -5.38
CA TYR A 86 15.69 -0.94 -6.06
C TYR A 86 16.64 -2.07 -5.69
N LEU A 87 16.82 -3.01 -6.62
CA LEU A 87 17.52 -4.28 -6.38
C LEU A 87 18.99 -4.10 -5.99
N ASP A 88 19.64 -3.03 -6.45
CA ASP A 88 21.06 -2.72 -6.21
C ASP A 88 21.31 -1.88 -4.95
N MET A 89 20.26 -1.55 -4.21
CA MET A 89 20.36 -0.89 -2.91
C MET A 89 20.32 -1.91 -1.77
N LYS A 90 20.97 -1.58 -0.64
CA LYS A 90 20.78 -2.30 0.61
C LYS A 90 19.42 -1.94 1.21
N VAL A 91 18.83 -2.87 1.98
CA VAL A 91 17.50 -2.70 2.58
C VAL A 91 17.37 -1.37 3.33
N LYS A 92 18.29 -1.10 4.26
CA LYS A 92 18.24 0.12 5.07
C LYS A 92 18.44 1.40 4.25
N GLU A 93 19.33 1.37 3.27
CA GLU A 93 19.59 2.49 2.36
C GLU A 93 18.33 2.81 1.53
N TYR A 94 17.70 1.78 0.97
CA TYR A 94 16.46 1.90 0.23
C TYR A 94 15.33 2.49 1.07
N LEU A 95 15.11 1.97 2.29
CA LEU A 95 14.06 2.48 3.16
C LEU A 95 14.31 3.94 3.59
N LYS A 96 15.57 4.34 3.84
CA LYS A 96 15.93 5.75 4.10
C LYS A 96 15.66 6.65 2.88
N PHE A 97 15.97 6.17 1.70
CA PHE A 97 15.68 6.87 0.44
C PHE A 97 14.19 7.10 0.27
N VAL A 98 13.36 6.04 0.46
CA VAL A 98 11.90 6.12 0.38
C VAL A 98 11.33 7.06 1.45
N ALA A 99 11.83 7.00 2.70
CA ALA A 99 11.41 7.92 3.76
C ALA A 99 11.68 9.38 3.35
N GLY A 100 12.79 9.62 2.64
CA GLY A 100 13.10 10.94 2.07
C GLY A 100 12.10 11.41 1.03
N ILE A 101 11.75 10.54 0.08
CA ILE A 101 10.76 10.84 -0.98
C ILE A 101 9.38 11.12 -0.38
N LYS A 102 8.99 10.35 0.65
CA LYS A 102 7.72 10.55 1.37
C LYS A 102 7.69 11.80 2.27
N GLY A 103 8.76 12.59 2.29
CA GLY A 103 8.82 13.84 3.03
C GLY A 103 9.05 13.68 4.53
N VAL A 104 9.47 12.50 5.00
CA VAL A 104 9.84 12.29 6.40
C VAL A 104 11.00 13.21 6.77
N LYS A 105 10.90 13.96 7.87
CA LYS A 105 11.94 14.86 8.36
C LYS A 105 13.25 14.13 8.61
N ARG A 106 14.37 14.74 8.26
CA ARG A 106 15.71 14.09 8.31
C ARG A 106 16.05 13.50 9.66
N ASN A 107 15.66 14.16 10.75
CA ASN A 107 15.88 13.71 12.13
C ASN A 107 15.01 12.51 12.52
N GLU A 108 13.87 12.27 11.85
CA GLU A 108 12.93 11.20 12.14
C GLU A 108 13.13 9.95 11.26
N ARG A 109 13.82 10.10 10.11
CA ARG A 109 13.99 9.01 9.12
C ARG A 109 14.60 7.75 9.70
N ASN A 110 15.66 7.89 10.51
CA ASN A 110 16.30 6.73 11.11
C ASN A 110 15.34 5.97 12.02
N GLN A 111 14.62 6.68 12.88
CA GLN A 111 13.68 6.09 13.82
C GLN A 111 12.54 5.37 13.09
N GLN A 112 11.94 6.01 12.07
CA GLN A 112 10.86 5.40 11.30
C GLN A 112 11.34 4.16 10.54
N VAL A 113 12.53 4.21 9.92
CA VAL A 113 13.12 3.06 9.21
C VAL A 113 13.40 1.90 10.17
N GLU A 114 14.00 2.15 11.33
CA GLU A 114 14.23 1.11 12.35
C GLU A 114 12.90 0.49 12.81
N SER A 115 11.92 1.31 13.17
CA SER A 115 10.59 0.84 13.57
C SER A 115 9.92 -0.01 12.49
N ALA A 116 9.97 0.42 11.23
CA ALA A 116 9.41 -0.35 10.11
C ALA A 116 10.15 -1.69 9.94
N MET A 117 11.49 -1.71 10.02
CA MET A 117 12.27 -2.95 9.91
C MET A 117 11.98 -3.92 11.07
N GLU A 118 11.78 -3.43 12.27
CA GLU A 118 11.41 -4.25 13.44
C GLU A 118 10.01 -4.85 13.29
N LYS A 119 9.01 -4.03 12.94
CA LYS A 119 7.63 -4.48 12.69
C LYS A 119 7.57 -5.58 11.63
N LEU A 120 8.39 -5.47 10.58
CA LEU A 120 8.44 -6.43 9.47
C LEU A 120 9.44 -7.58 9.68
N LYS A 121 10.18 -7.59 10.80
CA LYS A 121 11.22 -8.60 11.10
C LYS A 121 12.26 -8.75 9.97
N ILE A 122 12.81 -7.63 9.49
CA ILE A 122 13.82 -7.58 8.41
C ILE A 122 15.12 -6.88 8.84
N LYS A 123 15.34 -6.70 10.14
CA LYS A 123 16.54 -6.07 10.67
C LYS A 123 17.81 -6.90 10.43
N ASP A 124 17.68 -8.22 10.43
CA ASP A 124 18.74 -9.19 10.15
C ASP A 124 19.32 -9.05 8.73
N VAL A 125 18.55 -8.48 7.81
CA VAL A 125 18.96 -8.27 6.40
C VAL A 125 19.22 -6.79 6.06
N GLU A 126 19.26 -5.89 7.02
CA GLU A 126 19.36 -4.43 6.79
C GLU A 126 20.52 -4.00 5.89
N LYS A 127 21.65 -4.74 5.93
CA LYS A 127 22.88 -4.47 5.17
C LYS A 127 22.98 -5.26 3.87
N ARG A 128 22.01 -6.16 3.60
CA ARG A 128 22.03 -7.00 2.39
C ARG A 128 21.46 -6.23 1.20
N LEU A 129 21.97 -6.51 0.01
CA LEU A 129 21.37 -6.03 -1.25
C LEU A 129 20.00 -6.68 -1.44
N ILE A 130 19.03 -5.89 -1.89
CA ILE A 130 17.65 -6.34 -2.07
C ILE A 130 17.57 -7.47 -3.11
N ARG A 131 18.41 -7.47 -4.15
CA ARG A 131 18.47 -8.55 -5.15
C ARG A 131 18.82 -9.93 -4.54
N ASN A 132 19.55 -9.94 -3.42
CA ASN A 132 19.98 -11.17 -2.74
C ASN A 132 18.96 -11.69 -1.71
N LEU A 133 17.79 -11.08 -1.65
CA LEU A 133 16.72 -11.49 -0.75
C LEU A 133 15.79 -12.50 -1.40
N SER A 134 15.19 -13.37 -0.59
CA SER A 134 14.07 -14.21 -1.03
C SER A 134 12.86 -13.36 -1.40
N LYS A 135 11.89 -13.95 -2.12
CA LYS A 135 10.64 -13.28 -2.46
C LYS A 135 9.92 -12.75 -1.20
N GLY A 136 9.86 -13.57 -0.14
CA GLY A 136 9.23 -13.19 1.12
C GLY A 136 9.89 -11.99 1.80
N TYR A 137 11.22 -11.96 1.85
CA TYR A 137 11.94 -10.79 2.36
C TYR A 137 11.72 -9.54 1.50
N ARG A 138 11.72 -9.66 0.16
CA ARG A 138 11.40 -8.53 -0.73
C ARG A 138 9.99 -8.01 -0.51
N GLN A 139 9.01 -8.90 -0.29
CA GLN A 139 7.64 -8.52 0.05
C GLN A 139 7.59 -7.74 1.37
N ARG A 140 8.33 -8.20 2.40
CA ARG A 140 8.43 -7.48 3.68
C ARG A 140 9.12 -6.11 3.54
N VAL A 141 10.14 -5.99 2.70
CA VAL A 141 10.77 -4.68 2.39
C VAL A 141 9.76 -3.74 1.73
N GLY A 142 8.98 -4.23 0.76
CA GLY A 142 7.89 -3.47 0.13
C GLY A 142 6.82 -3.05 1.16
N PHE A 143 6.51 -3.92 2.12
CA PHE A 143 5.57 -3.59 3.18
C PHE A 143 6.15 -2.52 4.14
N ALA A 144 7.43 -2.65 4.52
CA ALA A 144 8.11 -1.62 5.31
C ALA A 144 8.07 -0.26 4.61
N GLN A 145 8.31 -0.22 3.29
CA GLN A 145 8.14 0.98 2.47
C GLN A 145 6.74 1.59 2.60
N ALA A 146 5.69 0.76 2.59
CA ALA A 146 4.31 1.24 2.70
C ALA A 146 4.06 1.96 4.04
N LEU A 147 4.67 1.49 5.14
CA LEU A 147 4.52 2.06 6.48
C LEU A 147 5.28 3.38 6.72
N LEU A 148 6.30 3.70 5.89
CA LEU A 148 7.07 4.92 6.05
C LEU A 148 6.20 6.16 5.82
N GLY A 149 6.42 7.20 6.62
CA GLY A 149 5.63 8.43 6.61
C GLY A 149 4.36 8.33 7.46
N ASP A 150 4.18 7.25 8.21
CA ASP A 150 3.05 7.00 9.11
C ASP A 150 1.68 7.24 8.45
N PRO A 151 1.38 6.55 7.34
CA PRO A 151 0.16 6.77 6.57
C PRO A 151 -1.07 6.33 7.36
N LYS A 152 -2.13 7.15 7.33
CA LYS A 152 -3.42 6.79 7.96
C LYS A 152 -4.09 5.59 7.27
N TYR A 153 -3.87 5.43 5.97
CA TYR A 153 -4.50 4.41 5.12
C TYR A 153 -3.45 3.51 4.49
N LEU A 154 -3.63 2.20 4.61
CA LEU A 154 -2.79 1.19 3.95
C LEU A 154 -3.59 0.48 2.86
N ILE A 155 -3.08 0.49 1.65
CA ILE A 155 -3.64 -0.21 0.51
C ILE A 155 -2.68 -1.34 0.15
N LEU A 156 -3.15 -2.58 0.25
CA LEU A 156 -2.34 -3.79 0.09
C LEU A 156 -2.90 -4.63 -1.07
N ASP A 157 -2.14 -4.73 -2.15
CA ASP A 157 -2.52 -5.53 -3.30
C ASP A 157 -1.84 -6.90 -3.23
N GLU A 158 -2.64 -7.95 -2.99
CA GLU A 158 -2.20 -9.35 -2.89
C GLU A 158 -1.00 -9.54 -1.94
N PRO A 159 -1.05 -9.07 -0.68
CA PRO A 159 0.13 -8.99 0.21
C PRO A 159 0.73 -10.36 0.55
N THR A 160 0.04 -11.46 0.28
CA THR A 160 0.46 -12.83 0.60
C THR A 160 0.81 -13.68 -0.62
N VAL A 161 0.75 -13.12 -1.84
CA VAL A 161 1.02 -13.86 -3.07
C VAL A 161 2.45 -14.38 -3.12
N GLY A 162 2.57 -15.71 -3.33
CA GLY A 162 3.85 -16.40 -3.49
C GLY A 162 4.69 -16.49 -2.22
N LEU A 163 4.06 -16.37 -1.06
CA LEU A 163 4.62 -16.68 0.24
C LEU A 163 4.30 -18.13 0.62
N ASP A 164 5.17 -18.75 1.42
CA ASP A 164 4.88 -20.04 2.03
C ASP A 164 3.80 -19.91 3.14
N PRO A 165 3.16 -21.03 3.54
CA PRO A 165 2.06 -21.00 4.52
C PRO A 165 2.40 -20.30 5.84
N ASN A 166 3.62 -20.48 6.36
CA ASN A 166 4.04 -19.84 7.61
C ASN A 166 4.18 -18.34 7.44
N GLN A 167 4.77 -17.88 6.34
CA GLN A 167 4.88 -16.46 6.01
C GLN A 167 3.51 -15.81 5.80
N VAL A 168 2.54 -16.53 5.20
CA VAL A 168 1.15 -16.05 5.06
C VAL A 168 0.53 -15.77 6.43
N ILE A 169 0.70 -16.69 7.40
CA ILE A 169 0.20 -16.52 8.77
C ILE A 169 0.85 -15.28 9.42
N GLU A 170 2.16 -15.12 9.28
CA GLU A 170 2.88 -13.97 9.85
C GLU A 170 2.40 -12.64 9.25
N VAL A 171 2.22 -12.55 7.93
CA VAL A 171 1.72 -11.34 7.27
C VAL A 171 0.29 -11.03 7.68
N ARG A 172 -0.58 -12.04 7.80
CA ARG A 172 -1.95 -11.86 8.30
C ARG A 172 -1.99 -11.33 9.74
N ASN A 173 -1.13 -11.86 10.62
CA ASN A 173 -1.03 -11.39 11.99
C ASN A 173 -0.50 -9.95 12.06
N LEU A 174 0.47 -9.61 11.22
CA LEU A 174 0.96 -8.25 11.07
C LEU A 174 -0.16 -7.29 10.64
N ILE A 175 -0.90 -7.63 9.56
CA ILE A 175 -2.03 -6.81 9.08
C ILE A 175 -3.06 -6.58 10.19
N LYS A 176 -3.40 -7.62 10.95
CA LYS A 176 -4.30 -7.50 12.10
C LYS A 176 -3.76 -6.55 13.18
N SER A 177 -2.46 -6.59 13.45
CA SER A 177 -1.85 -5.69 14.44
C SER A 177 -1.85 -4.23 14.00
N LEU A 178 -1.68 -3.98 12.69
CA LEU A 178 -1.68 -2.63 12.10
C LEU A 178 -3.06 -1.96 12.09
N LYS A 179 -4.16 -2.73 12.21
CA LYS A 179 -5.53 -2.19 12.31
C LYS A 179 -5.70 -1.16 13.45
N LYS A 180 -4.91 -1.26 14.51
CA LYS A 180 -5.01 -0.35 15.67
C LYS A 180 -4.69 1.10 15.27
N ASP A 181 -3.74 1.27 14.35
CA ASP A 181 -3.18 2.57 13.97
C ASP A 181 -3.56 2.99 12.54
N HIS A 182 -4.00 2.03 11.71
CA HIS A 182 -4.24 2.25 10.28
C HIS A 182 -5.60 1.70 9.83
N THR A 183 -6.19 2.36 8.87
CA THR A 183 -7.32 1.82 8.08
C THR A 183 -6.74 1.06 6.89
N ILE A 184 -7.21 -0.16 6.65
CA ILE A 184 -6.58 -1.06 5.68
C ILE A 184 -7.57 -1.47 4.60
N ILE A 185 -7.19 -1.31 3.33
CA ILE A 185 -7.88 -1.94 2.19
C ILE A 185 -6.95 -3.02 1.64
N MET A 186 -7.46 -4.24 1.54
CA MET A 186 -6.69 -5.37 1.05
C MET A 186 -7.40 -6.03 -0.13
N ILE A 187 -6.67 -6.18 -1.25
CA ILE A 187 -7.11 -7.06 -2.35
C ILE A 187 -6.59 -8.46 -2.07
N THR A 188 -7.45 -9.43 -2.26
CA THR A 188 -7.07 -10.85 -2.26
C THR A 188 -7.92 -11.62 -3.26
N LYS A 189 -7.38 -12.72 -3.75
CA LYS A 189 -8.06 -13.71 -4.61
C LYS A 189 -8.91 -14.63 -3.79
#